data_25ebf8f369b5e2fdd22ad6c87e4f5f07
#
_entry.id   25ebf8f369b5e2fdd22ad6c87e4f5f07
#
_cell.length_a   1.000
_cell.length_b   1.000
_cell.length_c   1.000
_cell.angle_alpha   90.00
_cell.angle_beta   90.00
_cell.angle_gamma   90.00
#
_symmetry.space_group_name_H-M   'P 1'
#
loop_
_entity.id
_entity.type
_entity.pdbx_description
1 polymer ?
#
loop_
_entity_poly.entity_id
_entity_poly.type
_entity_poly.pdbx_seq_one_letter_code
_entity_poly.pdbx_strand_id
1 'polypeptide(L)'
;HVRSRRQRQMCIRDRPDALLHPDYLRSRAALIDTTRAGDPGYGAPRPGGTVYLAAADASGMMVSFIQSNYMGFGSGVVVPGTGISLQNRGHGFNLTPGHANQVAPRKRPSHTIIPAFAMHADGTPQMAFGVMGGPMQSQGHTQMALRVLRYGQNPQAAADAPRWRITGGKGVAVEPGFDPAVVAALRARGHEVTVEEGNGVFAFGGAQLVLRNGNSYIAGSDPRKDGHAVAF
;
A
#
# COMPACT_ATOMS: atom_id res chain seq x y z
N HIS A 1 0.74 26.65 -0.84
CA HIS A 1 1.14 25.26 -0.97
C HIS A 1 1.65 24.96 -2.38
N VAL A 2 2.97 24.95 -2.56
CA VAL A 2 3.59 24.48 -3.80
C VAL A 2 3.62 22.96 -3.76
N ARG A 3 2.63 22.30 -4.37
CA ARG A 3 2.71 20.86 -4.61
C ARG A 3 3.93 20.58 -5.49
N SER A 4 4.80 19.67 -5.08
CA SER A 4 5.98 19.34 -5.86
C SER A 4 5.58 18.86 -7.26
N ARG A 5 6.43 19.07 -8.28
CA ARG A 5 6.21 18.60 -9.65
C ARG A 5 5.97 17.07 -9.70
N ARG A 6 6.56 16.32 -8.76
CA ARG A 6 6.39 14.85 -8.63
C ARG A 6 5.00 14.48 -8.13
N GLN A 7 4.44 15.21 -7.16
CA GLN A 7 3.06 15.02 -6.70
C GLN A 7 2.04 15.30 -7.80
N ARG A 8 2.25 16.35 -8.61
CA ARG A 8 1.39 16.64 -9.76
C ARG A 8 1.43 15.56 -10.84
N GLN A 9 2.59 14.95 -11.10
CA GLN A 9 2.70 13.84 -12.06
C GLN A 9 2.05 12.56 -11.55
N MET A 10 2.02 12.33 -10.24
CA MET A 10 1.34 11.19 -9.62
C MET A 10 -0.19 11.31 -9.75
N CYS A 11 -0.76 12.48 -9.46
CA CYS A 11 -2.19 12.76 -9.63
C CYS A 11 -2.68 12.63 -11.08
N ILE A 12 -1.82 12.91 -12.06
CA ILE A 12 -2.15 12.78 -13.48
C ILE A 12 -2.15 11.30 -13.92
N ARG A 13 -1.37 10.44 -13.26
CA ARG A 13 -1.25 9.02 -13.62
C ARG A 13 -2.39 8.15 -13.07
N ASP A 14 -3.06 8.59 -12.02
CA ASP A 14 -4.16 7.85 -11.37
C ASP A 14 -5.55 8.32 -11.84
N ARG A 15 -5.63 9.19 -12.85
CA ARG A 15 -6.92 9.67 -13.38
C ARG A 15 -7.52 8.68 -14.37
N PRO A 16 -8.80 8.30 -14.19
CA PRO A 16 -9.55 7.50 -15.18
C PRO A 16 -9.52 8.12 -16.58
N ASP A 17 -9.53 9.45 -16.68
CA ASP A 17 -9.44 10.22 -17.92
C ASP A 17 -8.20 9.86 -18.75
N ALA A 18 -7.06 9.59 -18.11
CA ALA A 18 -5.84 9.21 -18.79
C ALA A 18 -5.94 7.81 -19.42
N LEU A 19 -6.71 6.91 -18.84
CA LEU A 19 -6.99 5.58 -19.40
C LEU A 19 -7.93 5.65 -20.61
N LEU A 20 -8.81 6.62 -20.64
CA LEU A 20 -9.79 6.83 -21.70
C LEU A 20 -9.31 7.81 -22.79
N HIS A 21 -8.10 8.36 -22.63
CA HIS A 21 -7.55 9.29 -23.61
C HIS A 21 -7.39 8.59 -24.98
N PRO A 22 -7.90 9.16 -26.09
CA PRO A 22 -7.88 8.49 -27.41
C PRO A 22 -6.49 8.08 -27.88
N ASP A 23 -5.45 8.90 -27.62
CA ASP A 23 -4.09 8.57 -28.02
C ASP A 23 -3.53 7.39 -27.23
N TYR A 24 -3.84 7.32 -25.94
CA TYR A 24 -3.47 6.17 -25.10
C TYR A 24 -4.17 4.90 -25.59
N LEU A 25 -5.48 4.96 -25.84
CA LEU A 25 -6.22 3.82 -26.36
C LEU A 25 -5.69 3.35 -27.72
N ARG A 26 -5.38 4.28 -28.64
CA ARG A 26 -4.75 3.95 -29.94
C ARG A 26 -3.39 3.28 -29.77
N SER A 27 -2.56 3.78 -28.86
CA SER A 27 -1.25 3.18 -28.60
C SER A 27 -1.35 1.76 -28.05
N ARG A 28 -2.36 1.48 -27.23
CA ARG A 28 -2.62 0.13 -26.73
C ARG A 28 -3.19 -0.78 -27.81
N ALA A 29 -4.11 -0.28 -28.61
CA ALA A 29 -4.70 -1.03 -29.73
C ALA A 29 -3.63 -1.45 -30.76
N ALA A 30 -2.65 -0.60 -31.01
CA ALA A 30 -1.53 -0.92 -31.92
C ALA A 30 -0.64 -2.08 -31.47
N LEU A 31 -0.73 -2.50 -30.21
CA LEU A 31 -0.01 -3.66 -29.68
C LEU A 31 -0.76 -4.99 -29.88
N ILE A 32 -1.99 -4.93 -30.38
CA ILE A 32 -2.80 -6.11 -30.63
C ILE A 32 -2.41 -6.71 -31.98
N ASP A 33 -1.91 -7.95 -31.98
CA ASP A 33 -1.73 -8.77 -33.16
C ASP A 33 -2.95 -9.69 -33.29
N THR A 34 -3.70 -9.60 -34.38
CA THR A 34 -4.91 -10.40 -34.61
C THR A 34 -4.62 -11.83 -35.04
N THR A 35 -3.36 -12.15 -35.30
CA THR A 35 -2.95 -13.47 -35.86
C THR A 35 -2.20 -14.32 -34.84
N ARG A 36 -1.64 -13.72 -33.81
CA ARG A 36 -0.88 -14.42 -32.75
C ARG A 36 -1.06 -13.77 -31.38
N ALA A 37 -0.93 -14.58 -30.34
CA ALA A 37 -0.85 -14.06 -28.98
C ALA A 37 0.44 -13.26 -28.76
N GLY A 38 0.34 -12.11 -28.08
CA GLY A 38 1.44 -11.27 -27.67
C GLY A 38 1.42 -11.00 -26.17
N ASP A 39 2.53 -10.53 -25.63
CA ASP A 39 2.60 -9.95 -24.28
C ASP A 39 2.80 -8.43 -24.40
N PRO A 40 1.72 -7.64 -24.44
CA PRO A 40 1.81 -6.19 -24.59
C PRO A 40 2.35 -5.48 -23.34
N GLY A 41 2.63 -6.23 -22.26
CA GLY A 41 3.03 -5.68 -21.00
C GLY A 41 1.97 -4.79 -20.33
N TYR A 42 2.30 -4.26 -19.16
CA TYR A 42 1.42 -3.30 -18.47
C TYR A 42 1.44 -1.95 -19.19
N GLY A 43 0.26 -1.39 -19.39
CA GLY A 43 0.14 -0.01 -19.85
C GLY A 43 0.42 1.01 -18.75
N ALA A 44 0.41 2.29 -19.10
CA ALA A 44 0.34 3.39 -18.14
C ALA A 44 -1.11 3.94 -18.15
N PRO A 45 -1.66 4.33 -17.00
CA PRO A 45 -1.09 4.37 -15.66
C PRO A 45 -0.91 2.97 -15.06
N ARG A 46 0.07 2.84 -14.16
CA ARG A 46 0.30 1.56 -13.46
C ARG A 46 -0.86 1.27 -12.52
N PRO A 47 -1.35 0.01 -12.42
CA PRO A 47 -2.43 -0.32 -11.51
C PRO A 47 -1.98 -0.15 -10.04
N GLY A 48 -2.67 0.70 -9.30
CA GLY A 48 -2.66 0.72 -7.84
C GLY A 48 -4.04 0.28 -7.36
N GLY A 49 -4.14 -0.84 -6.65
CA GLY A 49 -5.44 -1.46 -6.37
C GLY A 49 -5.88 -1.42 -4.91
N THR A 50 -5.18 -0.72 -4.02
CA THR A 50 -5.50 -0.67 -2.59
C THR A 50 -5.67 0.75 -2.12
N VAL A 51 -6.81 1.03 -1.48
CA VAL A 51 -7.10 2.30 -0.80
C VAL A 51 -7.30 2.03 0.67
N TYR A 52 -6.67 2.84 1.52
CA TYR A 52 -6.89 2.85 2.96
C TYR A 52 -7.39 4.23 3.41
N LEU A 53 -8.34 4.22 4.35
CA LEU A 53 -8.80 5.42 5.05
C LEU A 53 -8.93 5.16 6.55
N ALA A 54 -8.72 6.20 7.34
CA ALA A 54 -9.04 6.24 8.77
C ALA A 54 -9.91 7.46 9.05
N ALA A 55 -10.85 7.32 9.96
CA ALA A 55 -11.71 8.40 10.42
C ALA A 55 -11.89 8.32 11.94
N ALA A 56 -12.16 9.45 12.56
CA ALA A 56 -12.52 9.54 13.97
C ALA A 56 -13.50 10.69 14.17
N ASP A 57 -14.36 10.57 15.20
CA ASP A 57 -15.36 11.59 15.54
C ASP A 57 -15.30 12.01 17.01
N ALA A 58 -16.09 13.03 17.36
CA ALA A 58 -16.14 13.60 18.69
C ALA A 58 -16.69 12.61 19.76
N SER A 59 -17.40 11.55 19.37
CA SER A 59 -17.85 10.51 20.30
C SER A 59 -16.71 9.58 20.73
N GLY A 60 -15.55 9.62 20.08
CA GLY A 60 -14.43 8.72 20.28
C GLY A 60 -14.49 7.48 19.38
N MET A 61 -15.48 7.39 18.50
CA MET A 61 -15.52 6.33 17.50
C MET A 61 -14.39 6.53 16.49
N MET A 62 -13.71 5.44 16.17
CA MET A 62 -12.64 5.44 15.14
C MET A 62 -12.88 4.31 14.15
N VAL A 63 -12.60 4.59 12.89
CA VAL A 63 -12.72 3.63 11.77
C VAL A 63 -11.35 3.43 11.13
N SER A 64 -11.01 2.17 10.89
CA SER A 64 -9.86 1.76 10.10
C SER A 64 -10.37 0.91 8.94
N PHE A 65 -10.31 1.42 7.72
CA PHE A 65 -10.95 0.81 6.57
C PHE A 65 -9.97 0.67 5.40
N ILE A 66 -9.98 -0.50 4.77
CA ILE A 66 -9.15 -0.78 3.60
C ILE A 66 -9.96 -1.55 2.56
N GLN A 67 -9.80 -1.19 1.28
CA GLN A 67 -10.43 -1.85 0.16
C GLN A 67 -9.41 -2.11 -0.94
N SER A 68 -9.50 -3.29 -1.57
CA SER A 68 -8.58 -3.68 -2.62
C SER A 68 -9.12 -4.84 -3.45
N ASN A 69 -8.93 -4.78 -4.75
CA ASN A 69 -9.12 -5.93 -5.65
C ASN A 69 -7.88 -6.83 -5.74
N TYR A 70 -6.80 -6.53 -4.99
CA TYR A 70 -5.48 -7.13 -5.00
C TYR A 70 -4.64 -6.65 -6.18
N MET A 71 -4.67 -7.31 -7.34
CA MET A 71 -3.89 -6.90 -8.52
C MET A 71 -4.77 -6.16 -9.52
N GLY A 72 -4.51 -4.88 -9.75
CA GLY A 72 -5.20 -4.05 -10.73
C GLY A 72 -6.73 -4.08 -10.59
N PHE A 73 -7.41 -4.51 -11.62
CA PHE A 73 -8.86 -4.69 -11.65
C PHE A 73 -9.37 -5.98 -11.00
N GLY A 74 -8.52 -6.68 -10.26
CA GLY A 74 -8.87 -7.96 -9.63
C GLY A 74 -8.95 -9.09 -10.66
N SER A 75 -10.03 -9.86 -10.60
CA SER A 75 -10.26 -10.98 -11.51
C SER A 75 -10.67 -10.58 -12.93
N GLY A 76 -10.98 -9.31 -13.17
CA GLY A 76 -11.60 -8.84 -14.41
C GLY A 76 -13.10 -9.18 -14.53
N VAL A 77 -13.67 -9.86 -13.54
CA VAL A 77 -15.10 -10.21 -13.51
C VAL A 77 -15.88 -9.13 -12.77
N VAL A 78 -16.88 -8.60 -13.41
CA VAL A 78 -17.86 -7.67 -12.82
C VAL A 78 -19.18 -8.38 -12.63
N VAL A 79 -19.78 -8.28 -11.43
CA VAL A 79 -21.09 -8.86 -11.16
C VAL A 79 -22.15 -8.08 -11.94
N PRO A 80 -22.93 -8.73 -12.83
CA PRO A 80 -23.90 -8.05 -13.66
C PRO A 80 -24.91 -7.24 -12.85
N GLY A 81 -25.21 -6.04 -13.30
CA GLY A 81 -26.18 -5.12 -12.68
C GLY A 81 -25.74 -4.45 -11.38
N THR A 82 -24.52 -4.70 -10.88
CA THR A 82 -24.06 -4.15 -9.59
C THR A 82 -22.87 -3.20 -9.71
N GLY A 83 -22.08 -3.31 -10.76
CA GLY A 83 -20.78 -2.60 -10.89
C GLY A 83 -19.69 -3.12 -9.97
N ILE A 84 -19.92 -4.20 -9.21
CA ILE A 84 -18.95 -4.80 -8.29
C ILE A 84 -17.91 -5.60 -9.07
N SER A 85 -16.65 -5.16 -9.04
CA SER A 85 -15.51 -5.92 -9.57
C SER A 85 -14.99 -6.90 -8.52
N LEU A 86 -14.84 -8.17 -8.91
CA LEU A 86 -14.38 -9.22 -8.00
C LEU A 86 -12.85 -9.21 -7.89
N GLN A 87 -12.38 -9.33 -6.67
CA GLN A 87 -10.95 -9.41 -6.36
C GLN A 87 -10.32 -10.73 -6.88
N ASN A 88 -9.00 -10.75 -7.05
CA ASN A 88 -8.25 -11.92 -7.52
C ASN A 88 -7.29 -12.53 -6.48
N ARG A 89 -7.63 -12.47 -5.19
CA ARG A 89 -6.77 -12.98 -4.10
C ARG A 89 -6.58 -14.49 -4.10
N GLY A 90 -7.37 -15.24 -4.88
CA GLY A 90 -7.11 -16.66 -5.15
C GLY A 90 -5.71 -16.93 -5.71
N HIS A 91 -5.08 -15.97 -6.37
CA HIS A 91 -3.67 -16.01 -6.76
C HIS A 91 -2.71 -16.25 -5.58
N GLY A 92 -3.11 -15.89 -4.36
CA GLY A 92 -2.33 -16.12 -3.14
C GLY A 92 -2.23 -17.59 -2.71
N PHE A 93 -3.02 -18.50 -3.24
CA PHE A 93 -2.85 -19.94 -3.01
C PHE A 93 -1.61 -20.49 -3.71
N ASN A 94 -1.10 -21.61 -3.22
CA ASN A 94 -0.14 -22.41 -3.97
C ASN A 94 -0.67 -23.82 -4.24
N LEU A 95 0.00 -24.56 -5.13
CA LEU A 95 -0.38 -25.89 -5.54
C LEU A 95 0.50 -26.97 -4.89
N THR A 96 1.43 -26.61 -4.03
CA THR A 96 2.36 -27.56 -3.38
C THR A 96 1.60 -28.45 -2.40
N PRO A 97 1.61 -29.78 -2.59
CA PRO A 97 0.93 -30.71 -1.69
C PRO A 97 1.44 -30.56 -0.24
N GLY A 98 0.50 -30.54 0.72
CA GLY A 98 0.82 -30.40 2.14
C GLY A 98 1.21 -29.01 2.62
N HIS A 99 1.35 -28.04 1.74
CA HIS A 99 1.67 -26.66 2.14
C HIS A 99 0.47 -26.01 2.85
N ALA A 100 0.74 -25.24 3.93
CA ALA A 100 -0.32 -24.58 4.70
C ALA A 100 -1.25 -23.69 3.87
N ASN A 101 -0.76 -23.11 2.77
CA ASN A 101 -1.53 -22.27 1.86
C ASN A 101 -1.89 -22.99 0.53
N GLN A 102 -1.91 -24.33 0.52
CA GLN A 102 -2.38 -25.09 -0.63
C GLN A 102 -3.86 -24.82 -0.87
N VAL A 103 -4.24 -24.67 -2.15
CA VAL A 103 -5.65 -24.51 -2.53
C VAL A 103 -6.49 -25.71 -2.08
N ALA A 104 -7.63 -25.44 -1.47
CA ALA A 104 -8.60 -26.45 -1.05
C ALA A 104 -10.01 -25.84 -0.97
N PRO A 105 -11.08 -26.65 -1.05
CA PRO A 105 -12.43 -26.18 -0.82
C PRO A 105 -12.60 -25.50 0.55
N ARG A 106 -13.41 -24.45 0.62
CA ARG A 106 -13.74 -23.70 1.85
C ARG A 106 -12.54 -23.09 2.58
N LYS A 107 -11.44 -22.88 1.88
CA LYS A 107 -10.21 -22.31 2.43
C LYS A 107 -9.99 -20.89 1.94
N ARG A 108 -9.49 -20.02 2.81
CA ARG A 108 -9.05 -18.68 2.45
C ARG A 108 -7.56 -18.70 2.09
N PRO A 109 -7.12 -17.98 1.05
CA PRO A 109 -5.69 -17.81 0.77
C PRO A 109 -4.99 -16.99 1.84
N SER A 110 -3.68 -17.03 1.88
CA SER A 110 -2.88 -16.03 2.59
C SER A 110 -3.29 -14.63 2.12
N HIS A 111 -3.57 -13.76 3.08
CA HIS A 111 -4.23 -12.48 2.82
C HIS A 111 -3.35 -11.34 3.30
N THR A 112 -3.02 -10.42 2.41
CA THR A 112 -2.12 -9.28 2.71
C THR A 112 -2.85 -8.00 3.10
N ILE A 113 -4.17 -7.92 2.91
CA ILE A 113 -4.93 -6.70 3.22
C ILE A 113 -5.21 -6.60 4.71
N ILE A 114 -4.79 -5.53 5.32
CA ILE A 114 -4.81 -5.31 6.76
C ILE A 114 -5.27 -3.88 7.04
N PRO A 115 -6.50 -3.64 7.54
CA PRO A 115 -6.72 -2.46 8.35
C PRO A 115 -6.19 -2.75 9.75
N ALA A 116 -5.36 -1.87 10.32
CA ALA A 116 -4.84 -2.02 11.66
C ALA A 116 -5.51 -1.06 12.64
N PHE A 117 -5.63 -1.51 13.89
CA PHE A 117 -6.20 -0.73 14.97
C PHE A 117 -5.43 -1.01 16.26
N ALA A 118 -5.01 0.03 16.98
CA ALA A 118 -4.42 -0.08 18.29
C ALA A 118 -5.41 0.39 19.34
N MET A 119 -5.46 -0.35 20.46
CA MET A 119 -6.31 -0.05 21.61
C MET A 119 -5.46 -0.04 22.87
N HIS A 120 -5.87 0.75 23.85
CA HIS A 120 -5.35 0.64 25.21
C HIS A 120 -5.83 -0.66 25.87
N ALA A 121 -5.20 -1.04 26.97
CA ALA A 121 -5.56 -2.27 27.69
C ALA A 121 -7.00 -2.26 28.25
N ASP A 122 -7.56 -1.08 28.47
CA ASP A 122 -8.95 -0.87 28.89
C ASP A 122 -9.97 -0.95 27.76
N GLY A 123 -9.51 -1.20 26.52
CA GLY A 123 -10.37 -1.28 25.35
C GLY A 123 -10.66 0.07 24.68
N THR A 124 -10.09 1.18 25.15
CA THR A 124 -10.28 2.47 24.49
C THR A 124 -9.46 2.59 23.21
N PRO A 125 -10.01 3.17 22.14
CA PRO A 125 -9.29 3.40 20.89
C PRO A 125 -8.06 4.28 21.07
N GLN A 126 -6.93 3.87 20.49
CA GLN A 126 -5.68 4.63 20.52
C GLN A 126 -5.28 5.12 19.13
N MET A 127 -5.25 4.24 18.13
CA MET A 127 -4.82 4.60 16.78
C MET A 127 -5.48 3.73 15.72
N ALA A 128 -6.09 4.34 14.71
CA ALA A 128 -6.47 3.70 13.48
C ALA A 128 -5.38 3.98 12.43
N PHE A 129 -4.84 2.93 11.80
CA PHE A 129 -3.75 3.10 10.84
C PHE A 129 -3.71 2.00 9.81
N GLY A 130 -3.12 2.30 8.66
CA GLY A 130 -2.92 1.31 7.62
C GLY A 130 -1.82 1.72 6.66
N VAL A 131 -1.15 0.71 6.10
CA VAL A 131 -0.15 0.86 5.06
C VAL A 131 -0.59 0.00 3.88
N MET A 132 -0.96 0.62 2.77
CA MET A 132 -1.24 -0.10 1.52
C MET A 132 0.08 -0.52 0.85
N GLY A 133 0.08 -1.56 0.00
CA GLY A 133 1.28 -2.00 -0.71
C GLY A 133 1.45 -3.52 -0.84
N GLY A 134 0.36 -4.28 -0.85
CA GLY A 134 0.43 -5.76 -1.00
C GLY A 134 1.27 -6.42 0.10
N PRO A 135 2.32 -7.20 -0.22
CA PRO A 135 3.18 -7.86 0.78
C PRO A 135 3.92 -6.90 1.72
N MET A 136 4.08 -5.63 1.33
CA MET A 136 4.67 -4.60 2.20
C MET A 136 3.77 -4.25 3.39
N GLN A 137 2.47 -4.55 3.34
CA GLN A 137 1.52 -4.12 4.37
C GLN A 137 1.93 -4.56 5.77
N SER A 138 2.25 -5.83 6.00
CA SER A 138 2.66 -6.32 7.33
C SER A 138 3.92 -5.63 7.84
N GLN A 139 4.91 -5.43 6.97
CA GLN A 139 6.17 -4.76 7.31
C GLN A 139 5.95 -3.27 7.58
N GLY A 140 5.16 -2.60 6.75
CA GLY A 140 4.81 -1.18 6.92
C GLY A 140 3.99 -0.92 8.17
N HIS A 141 3.01 -1.77 8.48
CA HIS A 141 2.23 -1.66 9.72
C HIS A 141 3.12 -1.78 10.97
N THR A 142 4.06 -2.74 10.98
CA THR A 142 5.04 -2.89 12.06
C THR A 142 5.86 -1.62 12.25
N GLN A 143 6.35 -1.03 11.16
CA GLN A 143 7.13 0.21 11.22
C GLN A 143 6.31 1.37 11.76
N MET A 144 5.05 1.55 11.31
CA MET A 144 4.17 2.60 11.81
C MET A 144 3.84 2.41 13.30
N ALA A 145 3.49 1.20 13.70
CA ALA A 145 3.22 0.90 15.11
C ALA A 145 4.42 1.20 16.01
N LEU A 146 5.62 0.77 15.64
CA LEU A 146 6.84 1.05 16.40
C LEU A 146 7.14 2.55 16.47
N ARG A 147 7.07 3.25 15.34
CA ARG A 147 7.37 4.68 15.26
C ARG A 147 6.45 5.51 16.14
N VAL A 148 5.15 5.28 16.05
CA VAL A 148 4.15 6.08 16.78
C VAL A 148 3.99 5.59 18.22
N LEU A 149 3.72 4.29 18.41
CA LEU A 149 3.33 3.78 19.73
C LEU A 149 4.52 3.49 20.65
N ARG A 150 5.68 3.12 20.09
CA ARG A 150 6.87 2.78 20.88
C ARG A 150 7.85 3.92 21.00
N TYR A 151 8.07 4.66 19.91
CA TYR A 151 9.06 5.74 19.85
C TYR A 151 8.45 7.14 19.94
N GLY A 152 7.12 7.24 20.04
CA GLY A 152 6.41 8.51 20.24
C GLY A 152 6.52 9.50 19.08
N GLN A 153 6.82 9.02 17.86
CA GLN A 153 6.88 9.90 16.71
C GLN A 153 5.48 10.44 16.38
N ASN A 154 5.42 11.68 15.94
CA ASN A 154 4.20 12.26 15.40
C ASN A 154 3.73 11.44 14.18
N PRO A 155 2.40 11.20 13.99
CA PRO A 155 1.86 10.45 12.86
C PRO A 155 2.37 10.89 11.49
N GLN A 156 2.47 12.20 11.23
CA GLN A 156 3.00 12.71 9.96
C GLN A 156 4.50 12.39 9.82
N ALA A 157 5.30 12.64 10.86
CA ALA A 157 6.72 12.32 10.85
C ALA A 157 6.97 10.81 10.65
N ALA A 158 6.13 9.95 11.22
CA ALA A 158 6.20 8.52 11.02
C ALA A 158 5.85 8.12 9.57
N ALA A 159 4.86 8.78 8.96
CA ALA A 159 4.47 8.55 7.57
C ALA A 159 5.56 9.02 6.58
N ASP A 160 6.21 10.15 6.85
CA ASP A 160 7.26 10.75 6.00
C ASP A 160 8.58 9.97 6.05
N ALA A 161 8.86 9.32 7.17
CA ALA A 161 10.14 8.70 7.43
C ALA A 161 10.47 7.56 6.43
N PRO A 162 11.75 7.40 6.05
CA PRO A 162 12.20 6.34 5.16
C PRO A 162 11.84 4.95 5.71
N ARG A 163 11.43 4.06 4.82
CA ARG A 163 11.05 2.68 5.15
C ARG A 163 12.05 1.67 4.63
N TRP A 164 11.96 0.49 5.21
CA TRP A 164 12.66 -0.69 4.74
C TRP A 164 11.65 -1.80 4.41
N ARG A 165 12.06 -2.75 3.58
CA ARG A 165 11.32 -3.99 3.34
C ARG A 165 12.27 -5.15 3.09
N ILE A 166 11.87 -6.34 3.55
CA ILE A 166 12.56 -7.60 3.22
C ILE A 166 12.13 -8.00 1.81
N THR A 167 13.11 -8.26 0.94
CA THR A 167 12.89 -8.65 -0.46
C THR A 167 12.92 -10.17 -0.65
N GLY A 168 13.47 -10.89 0.31
CA GLY A 168 13.60 -12.35 0.35
C GLY A 168 14.95 -12.77 0.92
N GLY A 169 15.02 -13.90 1.62
CA GLY A 169 16.26 -14.38 2.23
C GLY A 169 16.93 -13.29 3.10
N LYS A 170 18.15 -12.91 2.75
CA LYS A 170 18.92 -11.84 3.42
C LYS A 170 18.73 -10.45 2.80
N GLY A 171 17.94 -10.36 1.74
CA GLY A 171 17.72 -9.12 0.99
C GLY A 171 16.88 -8.11 1.76
N VAL A 172 17.35 -6.87 1.84
CA VAL A 172 16.67 -5.73 2.44
C VAL A 172 16.74 -4.55 1.48
N ALA A 173 15.61 -4.02 1.08
CA ALA A 173 15.54 -2.75 0.36
C ALA A 173 15.21 -1.62 1.34
N VAL A 174 15.84 -0.48 1.16
CA VAL A 174 15.59 0.74 1.93
C VAL A 174 15.32 1.92 1.00
N GLU A 175 14.53 2.88 1.46
CA GLU A 175 14.31 4.12 0.72
C GLU A 175 15.50 5.08 0.80
N PRO A 176 15.63 6.01 -0.16
CA PRO A 176 16.57 7.13 -0.06
C PRO A 176 16.33 7.92 1.24
N GLY A 177 17.41 8.39 1.85
CA GLY A 177 17.34 9.09 3.15
C GLY A 177 17.40 8.16 4.37
N PHE A 178 17.51 6.84 4.16
CA PHE A 178 17.82 5.93 5.27
C PHE A 178 19.25 6.19 5.80
N ASP A 179 19.43 6.12 7.13
CA ASP A 179 20.72 6.40 7.76
C ASP A 179 21.82 5.48 7.20
N PRO A 180 22.89 6.04 6.59
CA PRO A 180 24.00 5.26 6.06
C PRO A 180 24.69 4.37 7.09
N ALA A 181 24.74 4.79 8.36
CA ALA A 181 25.34 4.01 9.45
C ALA A 181 24.51 2.74 9.72
N VAL A 182 23.17 2.86 9.67
CA VAL A 182 22.26 1.70 9.80
C VAL A 182 22.43 0.76 8.61
N VAL A 183 22.52 1.30 7.39
CA VAL A 183 22.76 0.49 6.18
C VAL A 183 24.08 -0.28 6.29
N ALA A 184 25.16 0.39 6.70
CA ALA A 184 26.46 -0.25 6.92
C ALA A 184 26.40 -1.36 7.99
N ALA A 185 25.71 -1.08 9.11
CA ALA A 185 25.53 -2.06 10.19
C ALA A 185 24.72 -3.29 9.76
N LEU A 186 23.71 -3.13 8.91
CA LEU A 186 22.95 -4.24 8.33
C LEU A 186 23.82 -5.09 7.40
N ARG A 187 24.61 -4.46 6.53
CA ARG A 187 25.57 -5.16 5.65
C ARG A 187 26.61 -5.93 6.43
N ALA A 188 27.15 -5.33 7.49
CA ALA A 188 28.13 -5.99 8.38
C ALA A 188 27.54 -7.24 9.08
N ARG A 189 26.21 -7.30 9.27
CA ARG A 189 25.49 -8.47 9.77
C ARG A 189 25.12 -9.49 8.70
N GLY A 190 25.53 -9.27 7.45
CA GLY A 190 25.32 -10.18 6.33
C GLY A 190 24.03 -9.97 5.56
N HIS A 191 23.35 -8.83 5.73
CA HIS A 191 22.22 -8.47 4.89
C HIS A 191 22.66 -7.89 3.54
N GLU A 192 21.93 -8.24 2.49
CA GLU A 192 22.09 -7.70 1.14
C GLU A 192 21.21 -6.44 1.02
N VAL A 193 21.79 -5.28 1.37
CA VAL A 193 21.02 -4.03 1.42
C VAL A 193 21.14 -3.26 0.12
N THR A 194 19.99 -2.97 -0.49
CA THR A 194 19.85 -2.09 -1.67
C THR A 194 19.12 -0.80 -1.30
N VAL A 195 19.57 0.33 -1.83
CA VAL A 195 18.82 1.60 -1.79
C VAL A 195 18.02 1.69 -3.06
N GLU A 196 16.68 1.75 -2.95
CA GLU A 196 15.77 1.82 -4.10
C GLU A 196 15.37 3.26 -4.37
N GLU A 197 15.75 3.79 -5.52
CA GLU A 197 15.43 5.13 -6.00
C GLU A 197 14.29 5.13 -7.04
N GLY A 198 13.72 6.29 -7.28
CA GLY A 198 12.71 6.50 -8.32
C GLY A 198 11.43 5.69 -8.14
N ASN A 199 11.12 4.82 -9.09
CA ASN A 199 9.88 4.02 -9.06
C ASN A 199 9.85 2.95 -7.96
N GLY A 200 11.00 2.56 -7.41
CA GLY A 200 11.11 1.63 -6.28
C GLY A 200 10.44 2.15 -5.02
N VAL A 201 10.40 3.45 -4.83
CA VAL A 201 9.74 4.11 -3.68
C VAL A 201 8.27 3.71 -3.53
N PHE A 202 7.56 3.42 -4.63
CA PHE A 202 6.18 2.92 -4.56
C PHE A 202 6.06 1.53 -3.92
N ALA A 203 7.14 0.75 -3.89
CA ALA A 203 7.15 -0.58 -3.29
C ALA A 203 7.12 -0.53 -1.75
N PHE A 204 7.37 0.64 -1.14
CA PHE A 204 7.36 0.84 0.31
C PHE A 204 5.97 1.19 0.88
N GLY A 205 4.94 1.12 0.05
CA GLY A 205 3.56 1.33 0.45
C GLY A 205 3.19 2.80 0.66
N GLY A 206 2.05 3.03 1.29
CA GLY A 206 1.56 4.35 1.67
C GLY A 206 0.77 4.26 2.96
N ALA A 207 1.10 5.08 3.95
CA ALA A 207 0.49 5.08 5.27
C ALA A 207 -0.55 6.18 5.43
N GLN A 208 -1.63 5.87 6.15
CA GLN A 208 -2.58 6.85 6.68
C GLN A 208 -2.83 6.50 8.14
N LEU A 209 -2.87 7.50 9.01
CA LEU A 209 -2.99 7.30 10.44
C LEU A 209 -3.88 8.36 11.08
N VAL A 210 -4.67 7.95 12.08
CA VAL A 210 -5.34 8.84 13.03
C VAL A 210 -5.00 8.35 14.43
N LEU A 211 -4.34 9.19 15.21
CA LEU A 211 -3.95 8.93 16.60
C LEU A 211 -4.83 9.76 17.52
N ARG A 212 -5.40 9.13 18.54
CA ARG A 212 -6.12 9.84 19.62
C ARG A 212 -5.12 10.50 20.55
N ASN A 213 -5.33 11.77 20.84
CA ASN A 213 -4.52 12.57 21.77
C ASN A 213 -5.43 13.28 22.77
N GLY A 214 -5.74 12.59 23.88
CA GLY A 214 -6.74 13.04 24.82
C GLY A 214 -8.13 13.18 24.17
N ASN A 215 -8.67 14.39 24.14
CA ASN A 215 -9.96 14.71 23.52
C ASN A 215 -9.82 15.21 22.06
N SER A 216 -8.64 15.10 21.48
CA SER A 216 -8.36 15.52 20.11
C SER A 216 -7.74 14.38 19.29
N TYR A 217 -7.52 14.62 17.99
CA TYR A 217 -6.89 13.67 17.09
C TYR A 217 -5.74 14.31 16.35
N ILE A 218 -4.72 13.52 16.06
CA ILE A 218 -3.61 13.89 15.19
C ILE A 218 -3.63 12.94 14.01
N ALA A 219 -3.74 13.47 12.79
CA ALA A 219 -3.73 12.66 11.57
C ALA A 219 -2.44 12.84 10.79
N GLY A 220 -2.02 11.78 10.09
CA GLY A 220 -0.90 11.79 9.17
C GLY A 220 -1.27 11.15 7.84
N SER A 221 -0.82 11.75 6.73
CA SER A 221 -1.02 11.26 5.37
C SER A 221 0.31 11.12 4.64
N ASP A 222 0.51 9.97 4.03
CA ASP A 222 1.76 9.60 3.38
C ASP A 222 2.03 10.43 2.12
N PRO A 223 3.19 11.11 2.02
CA PRO A 223 3.54 11.90 0.84
C PRO A 223 3.80 11.05 -0.42
N ARG A 224 3.93 9.72 -0.27
CA ARG A 224 4.08 8.78 -1.40
C ARG A 224 2.77 8.52 -2.13
N LYS A 225 1.65 8.97 -1.56
CA LYS A 225 0.30 8.77 -2.09
C LYS A 225 -0.44 10.10 -2.22
N ASP A 226 -1.48 10.10 -3.04
CA ASP A 226 -2.37 11.25 -3.21
C ASP A 226 -3.47 11.22 -2.13
N GLY A 227 -3.04 11.22 -0.87
CA GLY A 227 -3.90 11.25 0.29
C GLY A 227 -3.87 12.61 0.98
N HIS A 228 -4.83 12.86 1.86
CA HIS A 228 -4.89 14.06 2.65
C HIS A 228 -5.46 13.81 4.03
N ALA A 229 -4.91 14.48 5.06
CA ALA A 229 -5.48 14.53 6.39
C ALA A 229 -6.31 15.81 6.52
N VAL A 230 -7.57 15.68 6.89
CA VAL A 230 -8.51 16.81 7.05
C VAL A 230 -9.25 16.71 8.38
N ALA A 231 -9.59 17.86 8.95
CA ALA A 231 -10.48 17.98 10.10
C ALA A 231 -11.50 19.09 9.83
N PHE A 232 -12.69 18.96 10.40
CA PHE A 232 -13.80 19.92 10.29
C PHE A 232 -14.67 19.88 11.54
#